data_6a8bc731bc2c809f4686d8fa6c749337
#
_entry.id   6a8bc731bc2c809f4686d8fa6c749337
#
_cell.length_a   1.000
_cell.length_b   1.000
_cell.length_c   1.000
_cell.angle_alpha   90.00
_cell.angle_beta   90.00
_cell.angle_gamma   90.00
#
_symmetry.space_group_name_H-M   'P 1'
#
loop_
_entity.id
_entity.type
_entity.pdbx_description
1 polymer ?
#
loop_
_entity_poly.entity_id
_entity_poly.type
_entity_poly.pdbx_seq_one_letter_code
_entity_poly.pdbx_strand_id
1 'polypeptide(L)'
;MKKIIIILILFLGLTGVGGYYALDHLFPKAAPIICPDESEMISISVGTNSDVFSILEPTEYPEILNILFEAEPTRTMSVNDYPSVIPYYTLVLTTSSREYRYFIYEDRGQIYIEIPYEGIYGSDKQLLDLIIE
;
A
#
# COMPACT_ATOMS: atom_id res chain seq x y z
N MET A 1 3.72 -12.40 -47.56
CA MET A 1 4.27 -12.66 -46.23
C MET A 1 4.60 -11.36 -45.46
N LYS A 2 5.42 -10.44 -45.98
CA LYS A 2 5.79 -9.20 -45.22
C LYS A 2 4.58 -8.33 -44.80
N LYS A 3 3.55 -8.19 -45.65
CA LYS A 3 2.34 -7.39 -45.32
C LYS A 3 1.53 -8.00 -44.18
N ILE A 4 1.46 -9.32 -44.11
CA ILE A 4 0.72 -10.04 -43.05
C ILE A 4 1.44 -9.86 -41.72
N ILE A 5 2.77 -9.93 -41.71
CA ILE A 5 3.58 -9.72 -40.49
C ILE A 5 3.40 -8.30 -39.96
N ILE A 6 3.39 -7.30 -40.84
CA ILE A 6 3.18 -5.89 -40.45
C ILE A 6 1.79 -5.69 -39.83
N ILE A 7 0.75 -6.27 -40.45
CA ILE A 7 -0.63 -6.20 -39.92
C ILE A 7 -0.70 -6.88 -38.55
N LEU A 8 -0.04 -8.01 -38.36
CA LEU A 8 -0.02 -8.74 -37.09
C LEU A 8 0.67 -7.95 -35.97
N ILE A 9 1.77 -7.28 -36.28
CA ILE A 9 2.52 -6.41 -35.35
C ILE A 9 1.66 -5.18 -34.94
N LEU A 10 0.99 -4.57 -35.93
CA LEU A 10 0.10 -3.44 -35.67
C LEU A 10 -1.10 -3.85 -34.81
N PHE A 11 -1.69 -5.01 -35.09
CA PHE A 11 -2.79 -5.56 -34.31
C PHE A 11 -2.37 -5.87 -32.87
N LEU A 12 -1.21 -6.51 -32.67
CA LEU A 12 -0.65 -6.78 -31.34
C LEU A 12 -0.34 -5.47 -30.57
N GLY A 13 0.20 -4.47 -31.26
CA GLY A 13 0.46 -3.16 -30.66
C GLY A 13 -0.82 -2.45 -30.22
N LEU A 14 -1.85 -2.43 -31.09
CA LEU A 14 -3.14 -1.83 -30.78
C LEU A 14 -3.89 -2.54 -29.65
N THR A 15 -3.87 -3.87 -29.61
CA THR A 15 -4.48 -4.66 -28.53
C THR A 15 -3.73 -4.49 -27.22
N GLY A 16 -2.40 -4.40 -27.23
CA GLY A 16 -1.58 -4.14 -26.04
C GLY A 16 -1.85 -2.77 -25.44
N VAL A 17 -1.82 -1.73 -26.26
CA VAL A 17 -2.10 -0.35 -25.82
C VAL A 17 -3.56 -0.20 -25.38
N GLY A 18 -4.52 -0.70 -26.18
CA GLY A 18 -5.94 -0.65 -25.82
C GLY A 18 -6.26 -1.45 -24.55
N GLY A 19 -5.63 -2.60 -24.36
CA GLY A 19 -5.76 -3.41 -23.15
C GLY A 19 -5.24 -2.68 -21.90
N TYR A 20 -4.10 -2.00 -22.02
CA TYR A 20 -3.53 -1.20 -20.93
C TYR A 20 -4.47 -0.06 -20.51
N TYR A 21 -4.98 0.72 -21.47
CA TYR A 21 -5.94 1.80 -21.19
C TYR A 21 -7.26 1.28 -20.61
N ALA A 22 -7.76 0.15 -21.08
CA ALA A 22 -8.97 -0.47 -20.55
C ALA A 22 -8.76 -0.94 -19.10
N LEU A 23 -7.63 -1.55 -18.77
CA LEU A 23 -7.29 -1.95 -17.41
C LEU A 23 -7.19 -0.74 -16.47
N ASP A 24 -6.55 0.34 -16.92
CA ASP A 24 -6.39 1.54 -16.10
C ASP A 24 -7.71 2.27 -15.83
N HIS A 25 -8.65 2.19 -16.79
CA HIS A 25 -9.96 2.81 -16.65
C HIS A 25 -10.96 1.97 -15.84
N LEU A 26 -10.92 0.64 -16.02
CA LEU A 26 -11.85 -0.28 -15.34
C LEU A 26 -11.36 -0.67 -13.93
N PHE A 27 -10.04 -0.72 -13.73
CA PHE A 27 -9.40 -1.11 -12.48
C PHE A 27 -8.26 -0.11 -12.16
N PRO A 28 -8.60 1.13 -11.81
CA PRO A 28 -7.57 2.13 -11.48
C PRO A 28 -6.77 1.67 -10.25
N LYS A 29 -5.50 2.05 -10.21
CA LYS A 29 -4.71 1.91 -9.00
C LYS A 29 -5.26 2.87 -7.94
N ALA A 30 -5.08 2.50 -6.66
CA ALA A 30 -5.34 3.40 -5.54
C ALA A 30 -4.50 4.69 -5.66
N ALA A 31 -4.96 5.77 -5.05
CA ALA A 31 -4.15 6.98 -4.94
C ALA A 31 -2.91 6.71 -4.06
N PRO A 32 -1.78 7.39 -4.27
CA PRO A 32 -0.63 7.27 -3.38
C PRO A 32 -1.00 7.57 -1.92
N ILE A 33 -0.32 6.89 -0.98
CA ILE A 33 -0.54 7.14 0.45
C ILE A 33 -0.14 8.59 0.78
N ILE A 34 -1.04 9.30 1.44
CA ILE A 34 -0.77 10.63 1.96
C ILE A 34 -0.36 10.49 3.43
N CYS A 35 0.95 10.62 3.67
CA CYS A 35 1.48 10.65 5.03
C CYS A 35 1.38 12.05 5.64
N PRO A 36 1.17 12.16 6.96
CA PRO A 36 1.32 13.43 7.66
C PRO A 36 2.78 13.90 7.64
N ASP A 37 2.99 15.20 7.83
CA ASP A 37 4.33 15.72 8.02
C ASP A 37 4.91 15.24 9.37
N GLU A 38 6.19 14.90 9.41
CA GLU A 38 6.86 14.45 10.63
C GLU A 38 6.70 15.46 11.77
N SER A 39 6.72 16.76 11.45
CA SER A 39 6.53 17.84 12.42
C SER A 39 5.15 17.87 13.09
N GLU A 40 4.15 17.23 12.49
CA GLU A 40 2.79 17.11 13.02
C GLU A 40 2.59 15.85 13.88
N MET A 41 3.56 14.94 13.86
CA MET A 41 3.47 13.66 14.55
C MET A 41 3.53 13.81 16.07
N ILE A 42 2.58 13.18 16.75
CA ILE A 42 2.57 13.05 18.22
C ILE A 42 3.12 11.67 18.59
N SER A 43 2.62 10.62 17.94
CA SER A 43 3.07 9.26 18.21
C SER A 43 2.80 8.33 17.02
N ILE A 44 3.61 7.29 16.91
CA ILE A 44 3.32 6.11 16.10
C ILE A 44 3.18 4.94 17.06
N SER A 45 2.09 4.19 16.94
CA SER A 45 1.85 3.00 17.74
C SER A 45 1.52 1.80 16.87
N VAL A 46 1.89 0.62 17.36
CA VAL A 46 1.72 -0.66 16.66
C VAL A 46 0.98 -1.64 17.57
N GLY A 47 0.02 -2.33 17.02
CA GLY A 47 -0.69 -3.42 17.67
C GLY A 47 -0.83 -4.63 16.75
N THR A 48 -0.98 -5.81 17.32
CA THR A 48 -1.24 -7.04 16.56
C THR A 48 -2.73 -7.33 16.56
N ASN A 49 -3.32 -7.52 15.38
CA ASN A 49 -4.75 -7.82 15.21
C ASN A 49 -5.69 -6.88 16.01
N SER A 50 -5.39 -5.60 16.04
CA SER A 50 -6.14 -4.57 16.80
C SER A 50 -6.01 -4.61 18.33
N ASP A 51 -5.16 -5.47 18.89
CA ASP A 51 -4.96 -5.58 20.33
C ASP A 51 -3.60 -5.03 20.75
N VAL A 52 -3.50 -4.53 21.97
CA VAL A 52 -2.29 -4.06 22.66
C VAL A 52 -1.34 -3.24 21.79
N PHE A 53 -1.48 -1.92 21.86
CA PHE A 53 -0.60 -1.00 21.14
C PHE A 53 0.67 -0.69 21.96
N SER A 54 1.83 -0.82 21.33
CA SER A 54 3.11 -0.27 21.80
C SER A 54 3.42 1.02 21.03
N ILE A 55 4.01 2.00 21.71
CA ILE A 55 4.46 3.24 21.08
C ILE A 55 5.89 3.02 20.60
N LEU A 56 6.16 3.35 19.34
CA LEU A 56 7.48 3.28 18.74
C LEU A 56 8.34 4.48 19.17
N GLU A 57 9.64 4.33 19.09
CA GLU A 57 10.57 5.40 19.39
C GLU A 57 10.51 6.50 18.30
N PRO A 58 10.55 7.79 18.68
CA PRO A 58 10.49 8.88 17.70
C PRO A 58 11.61 8.86 16.64
N THR A 59 12.71 8.21 16.93
CA THR A 59 13.85 8.04 16.00
C THR A 59 13.52 7.15 14.80
N GLU A 60 12.46 6.33 14.89
CA GLU A 60 12.02 5.42 13.83
C GLU A 60 10.98 6.07 12.91
N TYR A 61 10.36 7.19 13.32
CA TYR A 61 9.29 7.84 12.56
C TYR A 61 9.68 8.21 11.14
N PRO A 62 10.84 8.86 10.88
CA PRO A 62 11.21 9.25 9.52
C PRO A 62 11.29 8.06 8.56
N GLU A 63 11.82 6.93 9.03
CA GLU A 63 11.98 5.74 8.22
C GLU A 63 10.62 5.11 7.90
N ILE A 64 9.74 4.99 8.89
CA ILE A 64 8.37 4.48 8.70
C ILE A 64 7.59 5.36 7.73
N LEU A 65 7.63 6.68 7.91
CA LEU A 65 6.94 7.62 7.01
C LEU A 65 7.46 7.53 5.58
N ASN A 66 8.78 7.37 5.40
CA ASN A 66 9.37 7.19 4.08
C ASN A 66 8.89 5.89 3.40
N ILE A 67 8.87 4.77 4.12
CA ILE A 67 8.40 3.49 3.58
C ILE A 67 6.91 3.56 3.21
N LEU A 68 6.09 4.21 4.03
CA LEU A 68 4.67 4.43 3.72
C LEU A 68 4.51 5.29 2.45
N PHE A 69 5.30 6.35 2.31
CA PHE A 69 5.28 7.25 1.16
C PHE A 69 5.72 6.55 -0.14
N GLU A 70 6.70 5.65 -0.05
CA GLU A 70 7.21 4.87 -1.19
C GLU A 70 6.35 3.65 -1.54
N ALA A 71 5.33 3.34 -0.74
CA ALA A 71 4.47 2.18 -0.98
C ALA A 71 3.77 2.24 -2.35
N GLU A 72 3.82 1.14 -3.08
CA GLU A 72 3.30 1.07 -4.45
C GLU A 72 1.81 0.74 -4.47
N PRO A 73 0.94 1.62 -4.99
CA PRO A 73 -0.49 1.33 -5.10
C PRO A 73 -0.74 0.15 -6.03
N THR A 74 -1.53 -0.80 -5.57
CA THR A 74 -2.02 -1.91 -6.38
C THR A 74 -3.36 -1.57 -7.02
N ARG A 75 -3.89 -2.50 -7.85
CA ARG A 75 -5.24 -2.40 -8.41
C ARG A 75 -6.30 -3.07 -7.54
N THR A 76 -5.91 -3.54 -6.35
CA THR A 76 -6.82 -4.17 -5.40
C THR A 76 -7.39 -3.12 -4.47
N MET A 77 -8.70 -3.01 -4.44
CA MET A 77 -9.40 -2.13 -3.51
C MET A 77 -9.56 -2.81 -2.17
N SER A 78 -9.41 -2.06 -1.10
CA SER A 78 -9.85 -2.51 0.22
C SER A 78 -11.35 -2.23 0.37
N VAL A 79 -12.10 -3.26 0.73
CA VAL A 79 -13.58 -3.17 0.87
C VAL A 79 -14.06 -3.56 2.27
N ASN A 80 -13.13 -3.89 3.16
CA ASN A 80 -13.39 -4.32 4.53
C ASN A 80 -12.81 -3.34 5.55
N ASP A 81 -13.34 -3.38 6.77
CA ASP A 81 -12.80 -2.62 7.90
C ASP A 81 -11.43 -3.14 8.37
N TYR A 82 -11.15 -4.42 8.11
CA TYR A 82 -9.94 -5.12 8.51
C TYR A 82 -9.46 -6.05 7.40
N PRO A 83 -8.13 -6.35 7.33
CA PRO A 83 -7.61 -7.34 6.40
C PRO A 83 -8.23 -8.72 6.61
N SER A 84 -8.42 -9.45 5.52
CA SER A 84 -8.83 -10.86 5.55
C SER A 84 -7.66 -11.82 5.83
N VAL A 85 -6.43 -11.33 5.78
CA VAL A 85 -5.18 -12.07 6.06
C VAL A 85 -4.82 -11.92 7.54
N ILE A 86 -4.46 -13.03 8.19
CA ILE A 86 -4.08 -13.08 9.60
C ILE A 86 -2.74 -13.83 9.71
N PRO A 87 -1.76 -13.37 10.52
CA PRO A 87 -1.82 -12.17 11.36
C PRO A 87 -1.63 -10.88 10.56
N TYR A 88 -2.13 -9.77 11.08
CA TYR A 88 -1.84 -8.44 10.59
C TYR A 88 -1.43 -7.52 11.76
N TYR A 89 -0.71 -6.46 11.44
CA TYR A 89 -0.33 -5.41 12.39
C TYR A 89 -1.12 -4.15 12.09
N THR A 90 -1.55 -3.46 13.14
CA THR A 90 -2.20 -2.16 13.02
C THR A 90 -1.21 -1.08 13.38
N LEU A 91 -0.86 -0.24 12.41
CA LEU A 91 -0.02 0.93 12.60
C LEU A 91 -0.92 2.17 12.71
N VAL A 92 -0.82 2.91 13.80
CA VAL A 92 -1.59 4.12 14.04
C VAL A 92 -0.65 5.31 14.16
N LEU A 93 -0.78 6.26 13.24
CA LEU A 93 -0.09 7.53 13.27
C LEU A 93 -1.03 8.57 13.87
N THR A 94 -0.66 9.14 15.00
CA THR A 94 -1.44 10.17 15.70
C THR A 94 -0.81 11.54 15.49
N THR A 95 -1.61 12.47 14.98
CA THR A 95 -1.25 13.88 14.84
C THR A 95 -2.15 14.73 15.77
N SER A 96 -1.90 16.04 15.82
CA SER A 96 -2.75 16.97 16.57
C SER A 96 -4.19 17.07 16.04
N SER A 97 -4.41 16.70 14.77
CA SER A 97 -5.69 16.88 14.07
C SER A 97 -6.47 15.59 13.87
N ARG A 98 -5.80 14.46 13.68
CA ARG A 98 -6.44 13.16 13.38
C ARG A 98 -5.51 11.97 13.58
N GLU A 99 -6.09 10.78 13.50
CA GLU A 99 -5.38 9.51 13.42
C GLU A 99 -5.43 8.96 12.00
N TYR A 100 -4.31 8.36 11.57
CA TYR A 100 -4.20 7.57 10.35
C TYR A 100 -3.98 6.13 10.73
N ARG A 101 -4.71 5.22 10.13
CA ARG A 101 -4.65 3.80 10.44
C ARG A 101 -4.29 3.01 9.21
N TYR A 102 -3.24 2.19 9.33
CA TYR A 102 -2.75 1.30 8.30
C TYR A 102 -2.70 -0.11 8.84
N PHE A 103 -3.10 -1.07 8.02
CA PHE A 103 -2.94 -2.48 8.33
C PHE A 103 -1.80 -3.06 7.50
N ILE A 104 -0.88 -3.77 8.15
CA ILE A 104 0.32 -4.31 7.55
C ILE A 104 0.29 -5.82 7.72
N TYR A 105 0.46 -6.56 6.63
CA TYR A 105 0.47 -8.02 6.64
C TYR A 105 1.36 -8.58 5.55
N GLU A 106 1.75 -9.84 5.72
CA GLU A 106 2.44 -10.62 4.70
C GLU A 106 1.45 -11.58 4.04
N ASP A 107 1.41 -11.58 2.71
CA ASP A 107 0.73 -12.60 1.92
C ASP A 107 1.67 -13.11 0.83
N ARG A 108 1.90 -14.43 0.82
CA ARG A 108 2.76 -15.14 -0.16
C ARG A 108 4.18 -14.56 -0.28
N GLY A 109 4.75 -14.14 0.82
CA GLY A 109 6.12 -13.58 0.88
C GLY A 109 6.23 -12.11 0.43
N GLN A 110 5.10 -11.44 0.20
CA GLN A 110 5.03 -10.02 -0.13
C GLN A 110 4.37 -9.26 1.02
N ILE A 111 4.92 -8.09 1.36
CA ILE A 111 4.35 -7.20 2.38
C ILE A 111 3.35 -6.26 1.73
N TYR A 112 2.21 -6.11 2.38
CA TYR A 112 1.14 -5.21 1.97
C TYR A 112 0.77 -4.24 3.10
N ILE A 113 0.39 -3.04 2.67
CA ILE A 113 -0.26 -2.04 3.50
C ILE A 113 -1.70 -1.92 2.99
N GLU A 114 -2.67 -2.07 3.86
CA GLU A 114 -4.08 -1.90 3.54
C GLU A 114 -4.65 -0.69 4.27
N ILE A 115 -5.30 0.19 3.54
CA ILE A 115 -6.06 1.31 4.07
C ILE A 115 -7.53 1.02 3.80
N PRO A 116 -8.37 0.85 4.83
CA PRO A 116 -9.78 0.52 4.67
C PRO A 116 -10.48 1.48 3.70
N TYR A 117 -11.22 0.90 2.75
CA TYR A 117 -11.99 1.61 1.72
C TYR A 117 -11.19 2.48 0.75
N GLU A 118 -9.87 2.49 0.83
CA GLU A 118 -8.99 3.23 -0.09
C GLU A 118 -8.24 2.28 -1.02
N GLY A 119 -7.45 1.35 -0.48
CA GLY A 119 -6.70 0.44 -1.33
C GLY A 119 -5.68 -0.43 -0.60
N ILE A 120 -5.02 -1.28 -1.39
CA ILE A 120 -3.93 -2.15 -0.95
C ILE A 120 -2.67 -1.73 -1.70
N TYR A 121 -1.56 -1.63 -0.97
CA TYR A 121 -0.26 -1.14 -1.44
C TYR A 121 0.80 -2.20 -1.19
N GLY A 122 1.70 -2.40 -2.15
CA GLY A 122 2.91 -3.19 -1.95
C GLY A 122 3.94 -2.40 -1.15
N SER A 123 4.63 -3.07 -0.23
CA SER A 123 5.66 -2.45 0.60
C SER A 123 6.91 -3.31 0.73
N ASP A 124 7.97 -2.74 1.29
CA ASP A 124 9.20 -3.45 1.60
C ASP A 124 9.06 -4.23 2.92
N LYS A 125 9.81 -5.34 3.03
CA LYS A 125 9.88 -6.14 4.24
C LYS A 125 10.45 -5.35 5.44
N GLN A 126 11.25 -4.34 5.17
CA GLN A 126 11.81 -3.45 6.17
C GLN A 126 10.74 -2.83 7.09
N LEU A 127 9.55 -2.51 6.54
CA LEU A 127 8.44 -2.00 7.35
C LEU A 127 8.03 -3.01 8.43
N LEU A 128 7.93 -4.28 8.06
CA LEU A 128 7.55 -5.33 9.00
C LEU A 128 8.63 -5.54 10.08
N ASP A 129 9.90 -5.50 9.68
CA ASP A 129 11.03 -5.64 10.61
C ASP A 129 11.06 -4.49 11.64
N LEU A 130 10.76 -3.25 11.22
CA LEU A 130 10.69 -2.07 12.12
C LEU A 130 9.53 -2.12 13.13
N ILE A 131 8.41 -2.74 12.77
CA ILE A 131 7.22 -2.73 13.65
C ILE A 131 7.11 -3.96 14.55
N ILE A 132 7.96 -4.99 14.36
CA ILE A 132 7.95 -6.23 15.15
C ILE A 132 9.00 -6.22 16.27
N GLU A 133 10.05 -5.38 16.14
CA GLU A 133 11.06 -5.23 17.21
C GLU A 133 10.49 -4.52 18.44
#